data_0e819e58166e52a1e6b9eb9e92b9ab6a
#
_entry.id   0e819e58166e52a1e6b9eb9e92b9ab6a
#
_cell.length_a   1.000
_cell.length_b   1.000
_cell.length_c   1.000
_cell.angle_alpha   90.00
_cell.angle_beta   90.00
_cell.angle_gamma   90.00
#
_symmetry.space_group_name_H-M   'P 1'
#
loop_
_entity.id
_entity.type
_entity.pdbx_description
1 polymer ?
#
loop_
_entity_poly.entity_id
_entity_poly.type
_entity_poly.pdbx_seq_one_letter_code
_entity_poly.pdbx_strand_id
1 'polypeptide(L)' 'MNFFVYTRNGCPYCSKVKAVIAGKGYKFTEYRLDTHFDRQGFYEQFGNGSTFPQVILDGKVLGGCTETVLYLRENNLI' A
#
# COMPACT_ATOMS: atom_id res chain seq x y z
N MET A 1 3.29 8.08 12.21
CA MET A 1 2.96 6.86 11.44
C MET A 1 3.66 6.91 10.10
N ASN A 2 4.32 5.82 9.74
CA ASN A 2 5.06 5.72 8.48
C ASN A 2 4.36 4.77 7.54
N PHE A 3 3.67 5.32 6.54
CA PHE A 3 3.02 4.55 5.49
C PHE A 3 3.94 4.41 4.29
N PHE A 4 4.05 3.19 3.78
CA PHE A 4 4.70 2.89 2.51
C PHE A 4 3.69 2.17 1.62
N VAL A 5 3.51 2.67 0.41
CA VAL A 5 2.53 2.13 -0.54
C VAL A 5 3.26 1.68 -1.80
N TYR A 6 3.18 0.39 -2.10
CA TYR A 6 3.76 -0.20 -3.31
C TYR A 6 2.70 -0.24 -4.39
N THR A 7 2.95 0.43 -5.50
CA THR A 7 1.97 0.65 -6.56
C THR A 7 2.49 0.24 -7.93
N ARG A 8 1.60 0.22 -8.90
CA ARG A 8 1.92 0.09 -10.33
C ARG A 8 1.06 1.03 -11.14
N ASN A 9 1.47 1.28 -12.39
CA ASN A 9 0.68 2.09 -13.31
C ASN A 9 -0.63 1.38 -13.66
N GLY A 10 -1.70 2.15 -13.86
CA GLY A 10 -3.00 1.61 -14.26
C GLY A 10 -3.69 0.79 -13.18
N CYS A 11 -3.46 1.10 -11.93
CA CYS A 11 -4.02 0.38 -10.79
C CYS A 11 -5.05 1.24 -10.07
N PRO A 12 -6.37 1.00 -10.27
CA PRO A 12 -7.42 1.78 -9.60
C PRO A 12 -7.37 1.68 -8.07
N TYR A 13 -7.09 0.48 -7.55
CA TYR A 13 -7.01 0.27 -6.10
C TYR A 13 -5.79 0.97 -5.49
N CYS A 14 -4.70 1.11 -6.24
CA CYS A 14 -3.54 1.90 -5.81
C CYS A 14 -3.94 3.36 -5.61
N SER A 15 -4.64 3.94 -6.58
CA SER A 15 -5.15 5.30 -6.48
C SER A 15 -6.12 5.46 -5.32
N LYS A 16 -6.99 4.48 -5.12
CA LYS A 16 -8.00 4.51 -4.07
C LYS A 16 -7.37 4.52 -2.67
N VAL A 17 -6.41 3.62 -2.41
CA VAL A 17 -5.78 3.54 -1.09
C VAL A 17 -4.95 4.79 -0.79
N LYS A 18 -4.26 5.33 -1.80
CA LYS A 18 -3.53 6.59 -1.62
C LYS A 18 -4.47 7.72 -1.26
N ALA A 19 -5.62 7.80 -1.92
CA ALA A 19 -6.63 8.82 -1.64
C ALA A 19 -7.19 8.70 -0.21
N VAL A 20 -7.43 7.48 0.25
CA VAL A 20 -7.92 7.25 1.62
C VAL A 20 -6.89 7.72 2.65
N ILE A 21 -5.63 7.34 2.48
CA ILE A 21 -4.56 7.74 3.40
C ILE A 21 -4.38 9.26 3.41
N ALA A 22 -4.27 9.85 2.24
CA ALA A 22 -4.08 11.31 2.11
C ALA A 22 -5.31 12.08 2.59
N GLY A 23 -6.51 11.58 2.33
CA GLY A 23 -7.76 12.23 2.73
C GLY A 23 -7.94 12.34 4.23
N LYS A 24 -7.24 11.51 5.00
CA LYS A 24 -7.25 11.59 6.46
C LYS A 24 -6.05 12.38 7.01
N GLY A 25 -5.29 13.01 6.14
CA GLY A 25 -4.16 13.84 6.54
C GLY A 25 -2.88 13.07 6.82
N TYR A 26 -2.84 11.77 6.52
CA TYR A 26 -1.62 10.97 6.70
C TYR A 26 -0.72 11.13 5.49
N LYS A 27 0.58 11.19 5.74
CA LYS A 27 1.59 11.18 4.68
C LYS A 27 2.01 9.75 4.38
N PHE A 28 2.45 9.50 3.15
CA PHE A 28 2.96 8.19 2.76
C PHE A 28 4.10 8.35 1.76
N THR A 29 4.94 7.31 1.69
CA THR A 29 5.95 7.18 0.67
C THR A 29 5.44 6.16 -0.35
N GLU A 30 5.46 6.52 -1.63
CA GLU A 30 5.05 5.63 -2.70
C GLU A 30 6.27 5.04 -3.38
N TYR A 31 6.28 3.70 -3.51
CA TYR A 31 7.23 3.00 -4.36
C TYR A 31 6.48 2.43 -5.56
N ARG A 32 6.95 2.74 -6.76
CA ARG A 32 6.26 2.38 -8.00
C ARG A 32 7.04 1.31 -8.75
N LEU A 33 6.31 0.28 -9.23
CA LEU A 33 6.86 -0.79 -10.06
C LEU A 33 7.58 -0.22 -11.27
N ASP A 34 8.76 -0.80 -11.56
CA ASP A 34 9.65 -0.42 -12.67
C ASP A 34 10.29 0.96 -12.54
N THR A 35 9.99 1.69 -11.47
CA THR A 35 10.67 2.93 -11.12
C THR A 35 11.56 2.73 -9.88
N HIS A 36 11.01 2.11 -8.84
CA HIS A 36 11.69 1.92 -7.55
C HIS A 36 11.97 0.46 -7.23
N PHE A 37 11.26 -0.47 -7.84
CA PHE A 37 11.43 -1.91 -7.62
C PHE A 37 10.94 -2.66 -8.87
N ASP A 38 11.28 -3.95 -8.96
CA ASP A 38 10.79 -4.84 -10.01
C ASP A 38 9.86 -5.90 -9.42
N ARG A 39 9.21 -6.69 -10.31
CA ARG A 39 8.27 -7.72 -9.88
C ARG A 39 8.93 -8.80 -9.05
N GLN A 40 10.15 -9.19 -9.37
CA GLN A 40 10.86 -10.20 -8.61
C GLN A 40 11.07 -9.75 -7.18
N GLY A 41 11.58 -8.55 -6.97
CA GLY A 41 11.77 -7.98 -5.64
C GLY A 41 10.46 -7.83 -4.87
N PHE A 42 9.39 -7.47 -5.58
CA PHE A 42 8.06 -7.37 -4.98
C PHE A 42 7.57 -8.71 -4.47
N TYR A 43 7.68 -9.77 -5.29
CA TYR A 43 7.25 -11.11 -4.87
C TYR A 43 8.15 -11.69 -3.78
N GLU A 44 9.43 -11.36 -3.76
CA GLU A 44 10.31 -11.76 -2.68
C GLU A 44 9.90 -11.13 -1.35
N GLN A 45 9.46 -9.88 -1.39
CA GLN A 45 9.06 -9.15 -0.19
C GLN A 45 7.67 -9.53 0.30
N PHE A 46 6.70 -9.67 -0.61
CA PHE A 46 5.29 -9.83 -0.27
C PHE A 46 4.73 -11.22 -0.53
N GLY A 47 5.47 -12.06 -1.26
CA GLY A 47 5.06 -13.41 -1.62
C GLY A 47 4.63 -13.52 -3.08
N ASN A 48 4.80 -14.71 -3.65
CA ASN A 48 4.38 -14.99 -5.03
C ASN A 48 2.87 -14.83 -5.17
N GLY A 49 2.47 -14.18 -6.25
CA GLY A 49 1.05 -13.93 -6.53
C GLY A 49 0.45 -12.76 -5.79
N SER A 50 1.25 -12.01 -5.04
CA SER A 50 0.76 -10.80 -4.36
C SER A 50 0.27 -9.77 -5.37
N THR A 51 -0.81 -9.09 -5.00
CA THR A 51 -1.44 -8.06 -5.84
C THR A 51 -1.05 -6.67 -5.42
N PHE A 52 -1.36 -5.69 -6.27
CA PHE A 52 -1.18 -4.27 -5.97
C PHE A 52 -2.51 -3.62 -5.56
N PRO A 53 -2.49 -2.65 -4.65
CA PRO A 53 -1.32 -2.15 -3.93
C PRO A 53 -0.92 -3.07 -2.77
N GLN A 54 0.26 -2.82 -2.19
CA GLN A 54 0.64 -3.38 -0.89
C GLN A 54 1.02 -2.22 0.01
N VAL A 55 0.51 -2.23 1.23
CA VAL A 55 0.69 -1.13 2.18
C VAL A 55 1.40 -1.65 3.42
N ILE A 56 2.42 -0.91 3.84
CA ILE A 56 3.14 -1.16 5.09
C ILE A 56 2.90 0.03 6.01
N LEU A 57 2.53 -0.22 7.26
CA LEU A 57 2.38 0.81 8.28
C LEU A 57 3.28 0.45 9.46
N ASP A 58 4.25 1.32 9.74
CA ASP A 58 5.19 1.16 10.86
C ASP A 58 5.81 -0.24 10.89
N GLY A 59 6.24 -0.73 9.72
CA GLY A 59 6.88 -2.01 9.55
C GLY A 59 5.94 -3.21 9.43
N LYS A 60 4.63 -3.01 9.56
CA LYS A 60 3.64 -4.08 9.45
C LYS A 60 2.98 -4.06 8.08
N VAL A 61 2.98 -5.21 7.40
CA VAL A 61 2.28 -5.36 6.13
C VAL A 61 0.78 -5.43 6.39
N LEU A 62 0.03 -4.46 5.88
CA LEU A 62 -1.43 -4.42 6.03
C LEU A 62 -2.14 -5.21 4.93
N GLY A 63 -1.52 -5.30 3.75
CA GLY A 63 -2.10 -5.93 2.58
C GLY A 63 -2.49 -4.93 1.51
N GLY A 64 -3.54 -5.23 0.76
CA GLY A 64 -4.04 -4.39 -0.32
C GLY A 64 -4.97 -3.29 0.16
N CYS A 65 -5.73 -2.73 -0.79
CA CYS A 65 -6.62 -1.60 -0.49
C CYS A 65 -7.69 -1.98 0.54
N THR A 66 -8.39 -3.08 0.32
CA THR A 66 -9.49 -3.50 1.22
C THR A 66 -8.97 -3.78 2.63
N GLU A 67 -7.88 -4.55 2.74
CA GLU A 67 -7.27 -4.91 4.02
C GLU A 67 -6.77 -3.66 4.76
N THR A 68 -6.19 -2.72 4.02
CA THR A 68 -5.70 -1.47 4.61
C THR A 68 -6.84 -0.64 5.17
N VAL A 69 -7.91 -0.45 4.40
CA VAL A 69 -9.07 0.32 4.84
C VAL A 69 -9.69 -0.32 6.08
N LEU A 70 -9.83 -1.65 6.07
CA LEU A 70 -10.38 -2.38 7.21
C LEU A 70 -9.52 -2.20 8.46
N TYR A 71 -8.20 -2.34 8.33
CA TYR A 71 -7.26 -2.14 9.43
C TYR A 71 -7.37 -0.74 10.02
N LEU A 72 -7.37 0.28 9.16
CA LEU A 72 -7.44 1.67 9.61
C LEU A 72 -8.76 1.95 10.33
N ARG A 73 -9.86 1.38 9.83
CA ARG A 73 -11.17 1.53 10.45
C ARG A 73 -11.24 0.84 11.80
N GLU A 74 -10.75 -0.40 11.89
CA GLU A 74 -10.77 -1.17 13.13
C GLU A 74 -9.90 -0.56 14.23
N ASN A 75 -8.88 0.19 13.84
CA ASN A 75 -7.99 0.86 14.78
C ASN A 75 -8.32 2.35 14.97
N ASN A 76 -9.48 2.76 14.51
CA ASN A 76 -9.98 4.15 14.64
C ASN A 76 -9.03 5.18 14.04
N LEU A 77 -8.36 4.82 12.95
CA LEU A 77 -7.45 5.73 12.25
C LEU A 77 -8.15 6.47 11.09
N ILE A 78 -9.32 6.00 10.70
CA ILE A 78 -10.19 6.66 9.73
C ILE A 78 -11.64 6.62 10.19
#